data_be7e4562133b65ae54add713e2c234f9
#
_entry.id   be7e4562133b65ae54add713e2c234f9
#
_cell.length_a   1.000
_cell.length_b   1.000
_cell.length_c   1.000
_cell.angle_alpha   90.00
_cell.angle_beta   90.00
_cell.angle_gamma   90.00
#
_symmetry.space_group_name_H-M   'P 1'
#
loop_
_entity.id
_entity.type
_entity.pdbx_description
1 polymer ?
#
loop_
_entity_poly.entity_id
_entity_poly.type
_entity_poly.pdbx_seq_one_letter_code
_entity_poly.pdbx_strand_id
1 'polypeptide(L)'
;MTAVYAGFWVERRTEHGVVQALPADAQGFCPKRPSVSGPRNATDCVMFAGNCKRKEDKLVQSFYDTMIAGQRYMLILQGLGFTILIAVCAILIGTVLGCFFALMKVSDRKILKGIANFYTTVLRAIPLATQLMIFYFVIFAPLGMNRLLVAILAYGFNSGAYCTEIFRAGIQGIDKGQTEAGLSLGLNKNQTLFKIILPQAVKAVLPTYTSEFIVLIKETSVASFIAVMDLTKAGDMIRNATYNAWIPLLTCAVIYLILTIGLTKVFGLLEKRMAKSDR
;
A
#
# COMPACT_ATOMS: atom_id res chain seq x y z
N MET A 1 21.24 -19.37 -15.80
CA MET A 1 21.04 -17.91 -15.89
C MET A 1 20.81 -17.58 -17.35
N THR A 2 19.56 -17.56 -17.80
CA THR A 2 19.19 -17.28 -19.19
C THR A 2 18.02 -16.34 -19.16
N ALA A 3 18.27 -15.08 -19.53
CA ALA A 3 17.25 -14.04 -19.68
C ALA A 3 16.41 -14.34 -20.93
N VAL A 4 15.12 -14.54 -20.75
CA VAL A 4 14.17 -14.66 -21.85
C VAL A 4 13.66 -13.26 -22.16
N TYR A 5 14.15 -12.67 -23.25
CA TYR A 5 13.55 -11.51 -23.88
C TYR A 5 12.38 -11.97 -24.75
N ALA A 6 11.17 -11.63 -24.35
CA ALA A 6 9.99 -11.78 -25.19
C ALA A 6 10.02 -10.69 -26.29
N GLY A 7 10.35 -11.08 -27.51
CA GLY A 7 10.27 -10.23 -28.69
C GLY A 7 8.80 -9.98 -29.07
N PHE A 8 8.45 -8.73 -29.24
CA PHE A 8 7.17 -8.29 -29.78
C PHE A 8 7.19 -8.50 -31.33
N TRP A 9 6.39 -9.42 -31.82
CA TRP A 9 6.19 -9.64 -33.25
C TRP A 9 5.05 -8.74 -33.73
N VAL A 10 5.31 -7.88 -34.72
CA VAL A 10 4.29 -7.15 -35.46
C VAL A 10 4.06 -7.88 -36.77
N GLU A 11 2.92 -8.51 -36.89
CA GLU A 11 2.49 -9.21 -38.12
C GLU A 11 1.81 -8.22 -39.06
N ARG A 12 2.39 -8.02 -40.25
CA ARG A 12 1.75 -7.27 -41.34
C ARG A 12 1.41 -8.25 -42.47
N ARG A 13 0.11 -8.40 -42.76
CA ARG A 13 -0.38 -9.19 -43.87
C ARG A 13 -0.22 -8.42 -45.18
N THR A 14 0.47 -8.99 -46.14
CA THR A 14 0.50 -8.51 -47.53
C THR A 14 -0.48 -9.31 -48.38
N GLU A 15 -0.98 -8.74 -49.49
CA GLU A 15 -2.04 -9.28 -50.33
C GLU A 15 -1.74 -10.64 -50.99
N HIS A 16 -0.56 -11.21 -50.84
CA HIS A 16 -0.15 -12.48 -51.41
C HIS A 16 0.30 -13.55 -50.42
N GLY A 17 -0.09 -13.48 -49.16
CA GLY A 17 -0.05 -14.61 -48.24
C GLY A 17 1.34 -15.11 -47.83
N VAL A 18 2.42 -14.39 -48.08
CA VAL A 18 3.78 -14.76 -47.66
C VAL A 18 4.21 -13.96 -46.47
N VAL A 19 4.46 -14.64 -45.33
CA VAL A 19 5.01 -14.04 -44.13
C VAL A 19 6.53 -13.94 -44.26
N GLN A 20 7.05 -12.76 -44.54
CA GLN A 20 8.49 -12.49 -44.46
C GLN A 20 8.84 -11.89 -43.08
N ALA A 21 9.67 -12.60 -42.32
CA ALA A 21 10.27 -12.08 -41.13
C ALA A 21 11.35 -11.05 -41.51
N LEU A 22 11.14 -9.79 -41.14
CA LEU A 22 12.15 -8.74 -41.29
C LEU A 22 13.09 -8.77 -40.08
N PRO A 23 14.41 -8.72 -40.28
CA PRO A 23 15.34 -8.57 -39.19
C PRO A 23 15.15 -7.21 -38.49
N ALA A 24 15.26 -7.21 -37.18
CA ALA A 24 15.07 -6.04 -36.32
C ALA A 24 16.29 -5.08 -36.38
N ASP A 25 16.58 -4.58 -37.57
CA ASP A 25 17.53 -3.47 -37.76
C ASP A 25 16.77 -2.15 -37.62
N ALA A 26 16.39 -1.86 -36.39
CA ALA A 26 15.83 -0.55 -36.02
C ALA A 26 16.90 0.55 -36.07
N GLN A 27 17.56 0.75 -37.21
CA GLN A 27 18.37 1.93 -37.47
C GLN A 27 17.52 3.10 -38.00
N GLY A 28 16.37 3.37 -37.44
CA GLY A 28 15.48 4.44 -37.88
C GLY A 28 14.78 5.23 -36.79
N PHE A 29 14.86 4.81 -35.57
CA PHE A 29 14.17 5.50 -34.46
C PHE A 29 15.17 5.97 -33.38
N CYS A 30 16.18 6.72 -33.80
CA CYS A 30 16.90 7.60 -32.89
C CYS A 30 16.13 8.94 -32.88
N PRO A 31 15.39 9.31 -31.83
CA PRO A 31 14.96 10.70 -31.71
C PRO A 31 16.23 11.52 -31.67
N LYS A 32 16.49 12.33 -32.71
CA LYS A 32 17.55 13.33 -32.71
C LYS A 32 17.44 14.05 -31.38
N ARG A 33 18.45 13.90 -30.51
CA ARG A 33 18.59 14.76 -29.34
C ARG A 33 18.40 16.19 -29.84
N PRO A 34 17.48 16.97 -29.28
CA PRO A 34 17.46 18.38 -29.61
C PRO A 34 18.85 18.91 -29.25
N SER A 35 19.55 19.40 -30.23
CA SER A 35 20.79 20.10 -30.00
C SER A 35 20.50 21.19 -28.96
N VAL A 36 21.27 21.19 -27.87
CA VAL A 36 21.19 22.21 -26.81
C VAL A 36 21.80 23.49 -27.40
N SER A 37 21.07 24.10 -28.32
CA SER A 37 21.23 25.47 -28.69
C SER A 37 20.03 26.21 -28.14
N GLY A 38 20.22 26.98 -27.08
CA GLY A 38 19.21 27.88 -26.54
C GLY A 38 18.62 28.77 -27.63
N PRO A 39 17.47 29.41 -27.41
CA PRO A 39 16.78 30.22 -28.39
C PRO A 39 17.73 31.31 -28.91
N ARG A 40 18.01 31.26 -30.19
CA ARG A 40 18.98 32.18 -30.83
C ARG A 40 18.38 33.55 -31.16
N ASN A 41 17.05 33.68 -31.21
CA ASN A 41 16.35 34.92 -31.53
C ASN A 41 15.06 35.07 -30.72
N ALA A 42 14.58 36.32 -30.57
CA ALA A 42 13.32 36.61 -29.87
C ALA A 42 12.11 35.87 -30.44
N THR A 43 12.08 35.57 -31.73
CA THR A 43 11.06 34.74 -32.41
C THR A 43 11.05 33.29 -31.94
N ASP A 44 12.22 32.70 -31.66
CA ASP A 44 12.31 31.34 -31.14
C ASP A 44 11.80 31.24 -29.70
N CYS A 45 12.05 32.28 -28.89
CA CYS A 45 11.49 32.39 -27.53
C CYS A 45 9.96 32.46 -27.55
N VAL A 46 9.37 33.23 -28.46
CA VAL A 46 7.91 33.37 -28.60
C VAL A 46 7.29 32.08 -29.10
N MET A 47 7.91 31.39 -30.05
CA MET A 47 7.44 30.08 -30.55
C MET A 47 7.57 29.01 -29.45
N PHE A 48 8.65 29.01 -28.68
CA PHE A 48 8.84 28.07 -27.56
C PHE A 48 7.82 28.32 -26.45
N ALA A 49 7.57 29.58 -26.07
CA ALA A 49 6.54 29.96 -25.10
C ALA A 49 5.13 29.63 -25.62
N GLY A 50 4.83 29.88 -26.89
CA GLY A 50 3.54 29.50 -27.50
C GLY A 50 3.29 27.99 -27.54
N ASN A 51 4.34 27.20 -27.80
CA ASN A 51 4.24 25.73 -27.74
C ASN A 51 4.09 25.18 -26.32
N CYS A 52 4.74 25.83 -25.34
CA CYS A 52 4.59 25.45 -23.93
C CYS A 52 3.19 25.74 -23.44
N LYS A 53 2.66 26.95 -23.70
CA LYS A 53 1.30 27.35 -23.36
C LYS A 53 0.23 26.43 -24.00
N ARG A 54 0.40 26.10 -25.28
CA ARG A 54 -0.49 25.16 -26.01
C ARG A 54 -0.46 23.73 -25.43
N LYS A 55 0.69 23.29 -24.89
CA LYS A 55 0.79 21.98 -24.20
C LYS A 55 0.08 22.01 -22.84
N GLU A 56 0.22 23.10 -22.10
CA GLU A 56 -0.46 23.30 -20.81
C GLU A 56 -1.98 23.32 -21.00
N ASP A 57 -2.49 24.10 -21.97
CA ASP A 57 -3.93 24.17 -22.29
C ASP A 57 -4.49 22.80 -22.67
N LYS A 58 -3.76 21.99 -23.45
CA LYS A 58 -4.16 20.62 -23.81
C LYS A 58 -4.17 19.67 -22.60
N LEU A 59 -3.23 19.84 -21.67
CA LEU A 59 -3.17 19.00 -20.45
C LEU A 59 -4.33 19.32 -19.51
N VAL A 60 -4.60 20.61 -19.31
CA VAL A 60 -5.73 21.07 -18.50
C VAL A 60 -7.05 20.62 -19.09
N GLN A 61 -7.24 20.77 -20.42
CA GLN A 61 -8.43 20.31 -21.10
C GLN A 61 -8.60 18.78 -20.98
N SER A 62 -7.53 18.04 -21.18
CA SER A 62 -7.54 16.58 -21.03
C SER A 62 -7.86 16.15 -19.60
N PHE A 63 -7.37 16.86 -18.59
CA PHE A 63 -7.72 16.63 -17.19
C PHE A 63 -9.21 16.91 -16.94
N TYR A 64 -9.72 18.03 -17.43
CA TYR A 64 -11.13 18.39 -17.32
C TYR A 64 -12.02 17.31 -17.94
N ASP A 65 -11.74 16.90 -19.18
CA ASP A 65 -12.50 15.91 -19.91
C ASP A 65 -12.44 14.52 -19.26
N THR A 66 -11.30 14.18 -18.64
CA THR A 66 -11.10 12.87 -17.99
C THR A 66 -11.74 12.80 -16.61
N MET A 67 -11.63 13.86 -15.80
CA MET A 67 -12.01 13.83 -14.39
C MET A 67 -13.33 14.54 -14.10
N ILE A 68 -13.58 15.69 -14.74
CA ILE A 68 -14.71 16.57 -14.41
C ILE A 68 -15.91 16.31 -15.33
N ALA A 69 -15.67 16.18 -16.64
CA ALA A 69 -16.69 15.83 -17.60
C ALA A 69 -17.25 14.44 -17.28
N GLY A 70 -18.49 14.36 -16.81
CA GLY A 70 -19.13 13.11 -16.37
C GLY A 70 -18.95 12.76 -14.89
N GLN A 71 -18.55 13.73 -14.06
CA GLN A 71 -18.47 13.61 -12.59
C GLN A 71 -17.63 12.44 -12.08
N ARG A 72 -16.58 12.03 -12.85
CA ARG A 72 -15.75 10.87 -12.50
C ARG A 72 -14.91 11.06 -11.24
N TYR A 73 -14.68 12.32 -10.80
CA TYR A 73 -14.09 12.61 -9.49
C TYR A 73 -14.87 11.97 -8.33
N MET A 74 -16.20 11.75 -8.48
CA MET A 74 -17.01 11.04 -7.48
C MET A 74 -16.54 9.60 -7.28
N LEU A 75 -16.11 8.91 -8.34
CA LEU A 75 -15.55 7.56 -8.24
C LEU A 75 -14.25 7.58 -7.42
N ILE A 76 -13.41 8.59 -7.61
CA ILE A 76 -12.18 8.78 -6.82
C ILE A 76 -12.50 8.99 -5.35
N LEU A 77 -13.48 9.86 -5.03
CA LEU A 77 -13.89 10.11 -3.64
C LEU A 77 -14.49 8.85 -2.99
N GLN A 78 -15.31 8.10 -3.71
CA GLN A 78 -15.85 6.83 -3.23
C GLN A 78 -14.72 5.80 -3.01
N GLY A 79 -13.80 5.64 -3.97
CA GLY A 79 -12.65 4.76 -3.84
C GLY A 79 -11.77 5.14 -2.65
N LEU A 80 -11.52 6.43 -2.44
CA LEU A 80 -10.77 6.93 -1.28
C LEU A 80 -11.50 6.60 0.04
N GLY A 81 -12.82 6.78 0.09
CA GLY A 81 -13.63 6.41 1.25
C GLY A 81 -13.52 4.92 1.60
N PHE A 82 -13.63 4.04 0.61
CA PHE A 82 -13.45 2.59 0.82
C PHE A 82 -12.02 2.22 1.20
N THR A 83 -11.00 2.85 0.62
CA THR A 83 -9.60 2.68 1.02
C THR A 83 -9.40 2.96 2.51
N ILE A 84 -9.90 4.10 2.99
CA ILE A 84 -9.80 4.49 4.40
C ILE A 84 -10.61 3.53 5.28
N LEU A 85 -11.83 3.19 4.89
CA LEU A 85 -12.70 2.26 5.62
C LEU A 85 -12.02 0.90 5.82
N ILE A 86 -11.50 0.32 4.73
CA ILE A 86 -10.81 -0.98 4.78
C ILE A 86 -9.60 -0.88 5.71
N ALA A 87 -8.75 0.15 5.56
CA ALA A 87 -7.55 0.31 6.35
C ALA A 87 -7.87 0.47 7.86
N VAL A 88 -8.85 1.31 8.21
CA VAL A 88 -9.24 1.53 9.62
C VAL A 88 -9.83 0.25 10.23
N CYS A 89 -10.77 -0.41 9.54
CA CYS A 89 -11.34 -1.65 10.04
C CYS A 89 -10.28 -2.76 10.18
N ALA A 90 -9.40 -2.89 9.19
CA ALA A 90 -8.36 -3.89 9.18
C ALA A 90 -7.33 -3.68 10.30
N ILE A 91 -6.87 -2.43 10.53
CA ILE A 91 -5.92 -2.18 11.63
C ILE A 91 -6.54 -2.42 13.01
N LEU A 92 -7.82 -2.13 13.19
CA LEU A 92 -8.52 -2.42 14.45
C LEU A 92 -8.58 -3.94 14.71
N ILE A 93 -8.98 -4.72 13.71
CA ILE A 93 -8.96 -6.19 13.79
C ILE A 93 -7.53 -6.68 14.00
N GLY A 94 -6.58 -6.14 13.24
CA GLY A 94 -5.16 -6.46 13.33
C GLY A 94 -4.57 -6.17 14.70
N THR A 95 -4.97 -5.07 15.33
CA THR A 95 -4.53 -4.71 16.69
C THR A 95 -5.02 -5.74 17.72
N VAL A 96 -6.31 -6.09 17.67
CA VAL A 96 -6.88 -7.09 18.60
C VAL A 96 -6.18 -8.43 18.44
N LEU A 97 -6.07 -8.93 17.20
CA LEU A 97 -5.38 -10.20 16.91
C LEU A 97 -3.90 -10.11 17.26
N GLY A 98 -3.26 -8.99 16.95
CA GLY A 98 -1.85 -8.73 17.24
C GLY A 98 -1.55 -8.77 18.74
N CYS A 99 -2.36 -8.11 19.57
CA CYS A 99 -2.25 -8.18 21.02
C CYS A 99 -2.41 -9.60 21.54
N PHE A 100 -3.46 -10.30 21.06
CA PHE A 100 -3.74 -11.67 21.48
C PHE A 100 -2.57 -12.63 21.17
N PHE A 101 -2.11 -12.65 19.92
CA PHE A 101 -1.03 -13.53 19.51
C PHE A 101 0.34 -13.11 20.04
N ALA A 102 0.57 -11.81 20.29
CA ALA A 102 1.81 -11.36 20.93
C ALA A 102 1.93 -11.87 22.36
N LEU A 103 0.84 -11.80 23.14
CA LEU A 103 0.80 -12.36 24.50
C LEU A 103 1.02 -13.88 24.47
N MET A 104 0.45 -14.60 23.49
CA MET A 104 0.73 -16.03 23.31
C MET A 104 2.21 -16.30 23.01
N LYS A 105 2.88 -15.44 22.20
CA LYS A 105 4.31 -15.57 21.89
C LYS A 105 5.23 -15.32 23.09
N VAL A 106 4.84 -14.42 23.97
CA VAL A 106 5.62 -14.10 25.18
C VAL A 106 5.37 -15.10 26.31
N SER A 107 4.26 -15.85 26.27
CA SER A 107 3.92 -16.88 27.28
C SER A 107 4.99 -17.96 27.38
N ASP A 108 5.18 -18.55 28.57
CA ASP A 108 6.08 -19.68 28.79
C ASP A 108 5.56 -21.03 28.20
N ARG A 109 4.29 -21.07 27.75
CA ARG A 109 3.65 -22.29 27.24
C ARG A 109 4.04 -22.57 25.79
N LYS A 110 4.75 -23.68 25.54
CA LYS A 110 5.24 -24.07 24.19
C LYS A 110 4.13 -24.19 23.14
N ILE A 111 2.95 -24.71 23.54
CA ILE A 111 1.80 -24.88 22.64
C ILE A 111 1.31 -23.51 22.14
N LEU A 112 1.12 -22.55 23.03
CA LEU A 112 0.66 -21.20 22.68
C LEU A 112 1.64 -20.51 21.73
N LYS A 113 2.95 -20.62 22.03
CA LYS A 113 4.01 -20.12 21.13
C LYS A 113 3.94 -20.79 19.76
N GLY A 114 3.72 -22.10 19.71
CA GLY A 114 3.62 -22.86 18.47
C GLY A 114 2.49 -22.34 17.58
N ILE A 115 1.29 -22.19 18.13
CA ILE A 115 0.12 -21.67 17.41
C ILE A 115 0.37 -20.24 16.90
N ALA A 116 0.87 -19.35 17.75
CA ALA A 116 1.15 -17.98 17.37
C ALA A 116 2.25 -17.87 16.31
N ASN A 117 3.28 -18.71 16.39
CA ASN A 117 4.33 -18.78 15.37
C ASN A 117 3.77 -19.29 14.04
N PHE A 118 2.96 -20.34 14.05
CA PHE A 118 2.31 -20.85 12.84
C PHE A 118 1.50 -19.74 12.14
N TYR A 119 0.60 -19.08 12.91
CA TYR A 119 -0.20 -17.96 12.40
C TYR A 119 0.66 -16.88 11.74
N THR A 120 1.65 -16.35 12.46
CA THR A 120 2.47 -15.25 11.94
C THR A 120 3.37 -15.68 10.78
N THR A 121 3.89 -16.91 10.80
CA THR A 121 4.75 -17.41 9.72
C THR A 121 3.96 -17.60 8.43
N VAL A 122 2.80 -18.24 8.51
CA VAL A 122 1.96 -18.49 7.32
C VAL A 122 1.50 -17.18 6.68
N LEU A 123 0.93 -16.27 7.48
CA LEU A 123 0.38 -15.03 6.93
C LEU A 123 1.44 -14.05 6.42
N ARG A 124 2.65 -14.06 6.98
CA ARG A 124 3.74 -13.19 6.52
C ARG A 124 4.56 -13.80 5.39
N ALA A 125 4.50 -15.12 5.18
CA ALA A 125 5.21 -15.78 4.09
C ALA A 125 4.45 -15.71 2.76
N ILE A 126 3.11 -15.60 2.79
CA ILE A 126 2.28 -15.55 1.59
C ILE A 126 2.10 -14.08 1.16
N PRO A 127 2.36 -13.73 -0.12
CA PRO A 127 2.09 -12.38 -0.62
C PRO A 127 0.63 -11.99 -0.41
N LEU A 128 0.38 -10.76 0.04
CA LEU A 128 -0.95 -10.26 0.39
C LEU A 128 -1.97 -10.41 -0.75
N ALA A 129 -1.56 -10.16 -2.01
CA ALA A 129 -2.43 -10.36 -3.17
C ALA A 129 -2.94 -11.80 -3.28
N THR A 130 -2.04 -12.78 -3.17
CA THR A 130 -2.39 -14.21 -3.20
C THR A 130 -3.26 -14.59 -2.00
N GLN A 131 -2.93 -14.08 -0.82
CA GLN A 131 -3.70 -14.30 0.39
C GLN A 131 -5.14 -13.79 0.25
N LEU A 132 -5.32 -12.57 -0.26
CA LEU A 132 -6.63 -11.97 -0.51
C LEU A 132 -7.46 -12.80 -1.51
N MET A 133 -6.83 -13.28 -2.58
CA MET A 133 -7.50 -14.14 -3.57
C MET A 133 -7.92 -15.49 -2.96
N ILE A 134 -7.08 -16.11 -2.13
CA ILE A 134 -7.42 -17.36 -1.41
C ILE A 134 -8.59 -17.10 -0.47
N PHE A 135 -8.54 -16.04 0.33
CA PHE A 135 -9.65 -15.69 1.23
C PHE A 135 -10.94 -15.50 0.46
N TYR A 136 -10.91 -14.73 -0.62
CA TYR A 136 -12.14 -14.46 -1.37
C TYR A 136 -12.63 -15.67 -2.15
N PHE A 137 -11.82 -16.24 -3.05
CA PHE A 137 -12.30 -17.28 -3.99
C PHE A 137 -12.40 -18.68 -3.37
N VAL A 138 -11.52 -19.02 -2.42
CA VAL A 138 -11.46 -20.39 -1.88
C VAL A 138 -12.24 -20.50 -0.58
N ILE A 139 -12.10 -19.54 0.35
CA ILE A 139 -12.67 -19.65 1.69
C ILE A 139 -14.08 -19.05 1.75
N PHE A 140 -14.27 -17.82 1.28
CA PHE A 140 -15.50 -17.07 1.52
C PHE A 140 -16.47 -17.01 0.33
N ALA A 141 -16.03 -17.33 -0.90
CA ALA A 141 -16.93 -17.37 -2.06
C ALA A 141 -18.07 -18.40 -1.88
N PRO A 142 -17.81 -19.62 -1.35
CA PRO A 142 -18.87 -20.60 -1.11
C PRO A 142 -19.90 -20.13 -0.07
N LEU A 143 -19.53 -19.19 0.79
CA LEU A 143 -20.39 -18.64 1.86
C LEU A 143 -21.19 -17.42 1.39
N GLY A 144 -21.05 -16.97 0.15
CA GLY A 144 -21.74 -15.79 -0.38
C GLY A 144 -21.41 -14.48 0.33
N MET A 145 -20.25 -14.37 0.99
CA MET A 145 -19.89 -13.18 1.75
C MET A 145 -19.61 -11.98 0.85
N ASN A 146 -19.94 -10.79 1.35
CA ASN A 146 -19.67 -9.52 0.68
C ASN A 146 -18.16 -9.32 0.50
N ARG A 147 -17.73 -8.92 -0.72
CA ARG A 147 -16.33 -8.70 -1.08
C ARG A 147 -15.62 -7.73 -0.14
N LEU A 148 -16.31 -6.65 0.27
CA LEU A 148 -15.75 -5.66 1.19
C LEU A 148 -15.45 -6.27 2.56
N LEU A 149 -16.34 -7.10 3.10
CA LEU A 149 -16.12 -7.78 4.37
C LEU A 149 -14.96 -8.76 4.27
N VAL A 150 -14.88 -9.51 3.17
CA VAL A 150 -13.75 -10.43 2.93
C VAL A 150 -12.43 -9.66 2.85
N ALA A 151 -12.39 -8.52 2.17
CA ALA A 151 -11.21 -7.65 2.13
C ALA A 151 -10.82 -7.20 3.55
N ILE A 152 -11.75 -6.64 4.32
CA ILE A 152 -11.49 -6.19 5.70
C ILE A 152 -10.94 -7.32 6.56
N LEU A 153 -11.50 -8.53 6.48
CA LEU A 153 -11.01 -9.68 7.22
C LEU A 153 -9.62 -10.10 6.77
N ALA A 154 -9.39 -10.24 5.46
CA ALA A 154 -8.09 -10.64 4.92
C ALA A 154 -6.98 -9.67 5.32
N TYR A 155 -7.21 -8.37 5.16
CA TYR A 155 -6.27 -7.33 5.61
C TYR A 155 -6.11 -7.32 7.13
N GLY A 156 -7.19 -7.52 7.87
CA GLY A 156 -7.16 -7.60 9.34
C GLY A 156 -6.33 -8.77 9.84
N PHE A 157 -6.49 -9.96 9.25
CA PHE A 157 -5.66 -11.13 9.58
C PHE A 157 -4.19 -10.91 9.22
N ASN A 158 -3.92 -10.34 8.05
CA ASN A 158 -2.56 -10.05 7.62
C ASN A 158 -1.90 -9.02 8.55
N SER A 159 -2.53 -7.86 8.78
CA SER A 159 -2.04 -6.82 9.69
C SER A 159 -1.90 -7.34 11.12
N GLY A 160 -2.79 -8.26 11.57
CA GLY A 160 -2.66 -8.93 12.85
C GLY A 160 -1.37 -9.71 13.00
N ALA A 161 -0.89 -10.35 11.93
CA ALA A 161 0.38 -11.06 11.95
C ALA A 161 1.59 -10.10 12.09
N TYR A 162 1.55 -8.94 11.42
CA TYR A 162 2.56 -7.89 11.57
C TYR A 162 2.50 -7.22 12.95
N CYS A 163 1.32 -6.83 13.41
CA CYS A 163 1.11 -6.29 14.75
C CYS A 163 1.58 -7.24 15.86
N THR A 164 1.38 -8.56 15.68
CA THR A 164 1.89 -9.58 16.61
C THR A 164 3.40 -9.46 16.79
N GLU A 165 4.14 -9.35 15.70
CA GLU A 165 5.60 -9.22 15.78
C GLU A 165 6.04 -7.87 16.33
N ILE A 166 5.35 -6.79 15.96
CA ILE A 166 5.61 -5.45 16.50
C ILE A 166 5.44 -5.44 18.02
N PHE A 167 4.31 -5.94 18.52
CA PHE A 167 4.03 -5.96 19.95
C PHE A 167 4.95 -6.91 20.70
N ARG A 168 5.24 -8.09 20.15
CA ARG A 168 6.22 -9.02 20.71
C ARG A 168 7.60 -8.36 20.83
N ALA A 169 8.06 -7.72 19.77
CA ALA A 169 9.37 -7.04 19.76
C ALA A 169 9.42 -5.92 20.80
N GLY A 170 8.34 -5.15 20.95
CA GLY A 170 8.24 -4.12 21.97
C GLY A 170 8.30 -4.65 23.38
N ILE A 171 7.56 -5.73 23.69
CA ILE A 171 7.59 -6.36 25.02
C ILE A 171 8.99 -6.92 25.32
N GLN A 172 9.60 -7.61 24.36
CA GLN A 172 10.93 -8.22 24.53
C GLN A 172 12.08 -7.21 24.47
N GLY A 173 11.85 -6.03 23.93
CA GLY A 173 12.82 -4.93 23.86
C GLY A 173 12.97 -4.14 25.17
N ILE A 174 12.07 -4.34 26.13
CA ILE A 174 12.22 -3.70 27.45
C ILE A 174 13.35 -4.38 28.22
N ASP A 175 14.16 -3.55 28.91
CA ASP A 175 15.29 -4.02 29.71
C ASP A 175 14.85 -5.08 30.73
N LYS A 176 15.61 -6.17 30.85
CA LYS A 176 15.32 -7.29 31.75
C LYS A 176 15.37 -6.86 33.23
N GLY A 177 16.18 -5.84 33.56
CA GLY A 177 16.23 -5.28 34.89
C GLY A 177 14.87 -4.74 35.37
N GLN A 178 14.00 -4.26 34.45
CA GLN A 178 12.63 -3.87 34.79
C GLN A 178 11.79 -5.05 35.29
N THR A 179 11.99 -6.22 34.68
CA THR A 179 11.32 -7.45 35.10
C THR A 179 11.87 -7.93 36.44
N GLU A 180 13.18 -7.90 36.62
CA GLU A 180 13.87 -8.31 37.87
C GLU A 180 13.48 -7.36 39.04
N ALA A 181 13.46 -6.07 38.81
CA ALA A 181 13.01 -5.09 39.78
C ALA A 181 11.55 -5.31 40.24
N GLY A 182 10.65 -5.58 39.27
CA GLY A 182 9.25 -5.90 39.57
C GLY A 182 9.10 -7.15 40.44
N LEU A 183 9.84 -8.21 40.12
CA LEU A 183 9.85 -9.44 40.91
C LEU A 183 10.45 -9.23 42.30
N SER A 184 11.52 -8.42 42.45
CA SER A 184 12.14 -8.09 43.70
C SER A 184 11.22 -7.29 44.62
N LEU A 185 10.30 -6.50 44.07
CA LEU A 185 9.24 -5.79 44.78
C LEU A 185 8.05 -6.69 45.15
N GLY A 186 8.16 -8.00 44.93
CA GLY A 186 7.11 -8.98 45.29
C GLY A 186 5.96 -9.09 44.28
N LEU A 187 6.07 -8.47 43.11
CA LEU A 187 5.08 -8.64 42.04
C LEU A 187 5.25 -10.01 41.39
N ASN A 188 4.14 -10.65 41.02
CA ASN A 188 4.23 -11.85 40.24
C ASN A 188 4.49 -11.52 38.74
N LYS A 189 4.85 -12.52 37.92
CA LYS A 189 5.17 -12.33 36.47
C LYS A 189 4.10 -11.55 35.72
N ASN A 190 2.84 -11.86 35.94
CA ASN A 190 1.73 -11.19 35.26
C ASN A 190 1.59 -9.74 35.72
N GLN A 191 1.69 -9.49 37.01
CA GLN A 191 1.64 -8.12 37.56
C GLN A 191 2.79 -7.28 37.01
N THR A 192 4.00 -7.82 36.96
CA THR A 192 5.17 -7.16 36.35
C THR A 192 4.93 -6.87 34.89
N LEU A 193 4.41 -7.85 34.12
CA LEU A 193 4.12 -7.65 32.71
C LEU A 193 3.08 -6.52 32.48
N PHE A 194 1.94 -6.57 33.18
CA PHE A 194 0.86 -5.61 32.91
C PHE A 194 1.09 -4.24 33.54
N LYS A 195 1.77 -4.15 34.70
CA LYS A 195 1.95 -2.88 35.42
C LYS A 195 3.24 -2.14 35.07
N ILE A 196 4.32 -2.87 34.66
CA ILE A 196 5.64 -2.28 34.41
C ILE A 196 6.03 -2.37 32.95
N ILE A 197 6.00 -3.58 32.37
CA ILE A 197 6.55 -3.82 31.04
C ILE A 197 5.61 -3.30 29.95
N LEU A 198 4.32 -3.63 30.00
CA LEU A 198 3.36 -3.32 28.95
C LEU A 198 3.19 -1.80 28.70
N PRO A 199 3.09 -0.93 29.72
CA PRO A 199 3.02 0.51 29.50
C PRO A 199 4.25 1.08 28.78
N GLN A 200 5.45 0.57 29.10
CA GLN A 200 6.69 0.96 28.44
C GLN A 200 6.75 0.42 27.01
N ALA A 201 6.35 -0.86 26.81
CA ALA A 201 6.33 -1.50 25.51
C ALA A 201 5.37 -0.79 24.53
N VAL A 202 4.17 -0.37 24.97
CA VAL A 202 3.21 0.38 24.14
C VAL A 202 3.85 1.66 23.58
N LYS A 203 4.57 2.41 24.42
CA LYS A 203 5.26 3.62 23.97
C LYS A 203 6.37 3.31 22.96
N ALA A 204 7.15 2.25 23.22
CA ALA A 204 8.27 1.84 22.38
C ALA A 204 7.81 1.36 20.97
N VAL A 205 6.64 0.72 20.87
CA VAL A 205 6.14 0.19 19.57
C VAL A 205 5.36 1.21 18.75
N LEU A 206 4.93 2.31 19.34
CA LEU A 206 4.04 3.28 18.70
C LEU A 206 4.55 3.74 17.32
N PRO A 207 5.85 4.12 17.12
CA PRO A 207 6.34 4.55 15.82
C PRO A 207 6.26 3.44 14.76
N THR A 208 6.56 2.21 15.14
CA THR A 208 6.48 1.07 14.21
C THR A 208 5.02 0.72 13.90
N TYR A 209 4.14 0.79 14.89
CA TYR A 209 2.71 0.54 14.72
C TYR A 209 2.02 1.58 13.84
N THR A 210 2.36 2.87 13.99
CA THR A 210 1.84 3.93 13.12
C THR A 210 2.35 3.78 11.68
N SER A 211 3.59 3.33 11.51
CA SER A 211 4.14 3.01 10.19
C SER A 211 3.40 1.84 9.53
N GLU A 212 3.03 0.80 10.28
CA GLU A 212 2.23 -0.33 9.80
C GLU A 212 0.88 0.14 9.26
N PHE A 213 0.19 1.06 9.95
CA PHE A 213 -1.06 1.63 9.46
C PHE A 213 -0.91 2.36 8.11
N ILE A 214 0.18 3.12 7.96
CA ILE A 214 0.47 3.82 6.69
C ILE A 214 0.76 2.83 5.56
N VAL A 215 1.47 1.74 5.85
CA VAL A 215 1.74 0.66 4.89
C VAL A 215 0.42 0.01 4.48
N LEU A 216 -0.45 -0.33 5.44
CA LEU A 216 -1.74 -0.97 5.20
C LEU A 216 -2.63 -0.16 4.25
N ILE A 217 -2.66 1.17 4.38
CA ILE A 217 -3.42 2.05 3.46
C ILE A 217 -2.94 1.88 2.01
N LYS A 218 -1.64 1.78 1.78
CA LYS A 218 -1.11 1.55 0.42
C LYS A 218 -1.42 0.15 -0.08
N GLU A 219 -1.38 -0.83 0.79
CA GLU A 219 -1.66 -2.23 0.47
C GLU A 219 -3.13 -2.45 0.09
N THR A 220 -4.07 -1.58 0.53
CA THR A 220 -5.47 -1.68 0.10
C THR A 220 -5.64 -1.61 -1.42
N SER A 221 -4.68 -1.06 -2.18
CA SER A 221 -4.68 -1.06 -3.64
C SER A 221 -4.80 -2.46 -4.26
N VAL A 222 -4.38 -3.48 -3.53
CA VAL A 222 -4.51 -4.90 -3.91
C VAL A 222 -5.98 -5.38 -3.87
N ALA A 223 -6.89 -4.69 -3.16
CA ALA A 223 -8.32 -5.03 -3.10
C ALA A 223 -9.01 -4.99 -4.48
N SER A 224 -8.43 -4.25 -5.42
CA SER A 224 -8.88 -4.22 -6.82
C SER A 224 -8.90 -5.59 -7.49
N PHE A 225 -8.04 -6.56 -7.07
CA PHE A 225 -8.00 -7.93 -7.61
C PHE A 225 -9.28 -8.74 -7.35
N ILE A 226 -9.99 -8.44 -6.28
CA ILE A 226 -11.30 -9.04 -5.97
C ILE A 226 -12.46 -8.09 -6.30
N ALA A 227 -12.21 -7.08 -7.14
CA ALA A 227 -13.17 -6.08 -7.58
C ALA A 227 -13.85 -5.30 -6.45
N VAL A 228 -13.15 -5.07 -5.34
CA VAL A 228 -13.56 -4.11 -4.32
C VAL A 228 -13.25 -2.71 -4.82
N MET A 229 -14.15 -1.78 -4.58
CA MET A 229 -14.01 -0.38 -4.96
C MET A 229 -13.04 0.29 -3.99
N ASP A 230 -11.77 0.37 -4.36
CA ASP A 230 -10.74 1.17 -3.69
C ASP A 230 -10.31 2.34 -4.59
N LEU A 231 -9.39 3.17 -4.13
CA LEU A 231 -8.88 4.30 -4.89
C LEU A 231 -8.22 3.87 -6.21
N THR A 232 -7.50 2.75 -6.21
CA THR A 232 -6.84 2.21 -7.42
C THR A 232 -7.86 1.70 -8.40
N LYS A 233 -8.90 0.99 -7.93
CA LYS A 233 -10.01 0.51 -8.76
C LYS A 233 -10.80 1.65 -9.39
N ALA A 234 -11.01 2.73 -8.64
CA ALA A 234 -11.63 3.94 -9.16
C ALA A 234 -10.83 4.53 -10.34
N GLY A 235 -9.52 4.65 -10.18
CA GLY A 235 -8.61 5.07 -11.25
C GLY A 235 -8.64 4.15 -12.48
N ASP A 236 -8.67 2.84 -12.24
CA ASP A 236 -8.75 1.83 -13.31
C ASP A 236 -10.06 1.92 -14.10
N MET A 237 -11.18 2.13 -13.41
CA MET A 237 -12.49 2.34 -14.06
C MET A 237 -12.49 3.60 -14.94
N ILE A 238 -11.92 4.70 -14.47
CA ILE A 238 -11.80 5.95 -15.25
C ILE A 238 -10.87 5.73 -16.45
N ARG A 239 -9.73 5.05 -16.26
CA ARG A 239 -8.81 4.68 -17.33
C ARG A 239 -9.53 3.91 -18.45
N ASN A 240 -10.31 2.90 -18.07
CA ASN A 240 -11.03 2.05 -19.03
C ASN A 240 -12.15 2.83 -19.74
N ALA A 241 -12.82 3.76 -19.05
CA ALA A 241 -13.89 4.58 -19.61
C ALA A 241 -13.37 5.68 -20.56
N THR A 242 -12.16 6.18 -20.34
CA THR A 242 -11.60 7.32 -21.09
C THR A 242 -10.49 6.96 -22.04
N TYR A 243 -10.02 5.70 -22.00
CA TYR A 243 -8.82 5.23 -22.72
C TYR A 243 -7.57 6.07 -22.45
N ASN A 244 -7.56 6.83 -21.34
CA ASN A 244 -6.46 7.64 -20.90
C ASN A 244 -5.89 7.05 -19.60
N ALA A 245 -4.66 6.51 -19.65
CA ALA A 245 -4.02 5.90 -18.49
C ALA A 245 -3.32 6.93 -17.59
N TRP A 246 -2.77 8.00 -18.18
CA TRP A 246 -1.90 8.93 -17.45
C TRP A 246 -2.62 9.68 -16.35
N ILE A 247 -3.71 10.33 -16.69
CA ILE A 247 -4.41 11.24 -15.77
C ILE A 247 -4.99 10.49 -14.56
N PRO A 248 -5.79 9.40 -14.71
CA PRO A 248 -6.35 8.69 -13.57
C PRO A 248 -5.29 8.08 -12.66
N LEU A 249 -4.26 7.44 -13.24
CA LEU A 249 -3.22 6.80 -12.45
C LEU A 249 -2.36 7.80 -11.69
N LEU A 250 -1.95 8.90 -12.33
CA LEU A 250 -1.22 9.99 -11.64
C LEU A 250 -2.07 10.64 -10.56
N THR A 251 -3.37 10.83 -10.80
CA THR A 251 -4.29 11.36 -9.78
C THR A 251 -4.35 10.44 -8.56
N CYS A 252 -4.50 9.14 -8.76
CA CYS A 252 -4.46 8.16 -7.66
C CYS A 252 -3.13 8.21 -6.92
N ALA A 253 -2.00 8.27 -7.64
CA ALA A 253 -0.68 8.34 -7.04
C ALA A 253 -0.49 9.60 -6.18
N VAL A 254 -0.95 10.76 -6.67
CA VAL A 254 -0.90 12.03 -5.93
C VAL A 254 -1.78 11.98 -4.69
N ILE A 255 -2.96 11.39 -4.78
CA ILE A 255 -3.86 11.25 -3.62
C ILE A 255 -3.24 10.33 -2.57
N TYR A 256 -2.68 9.16 -2.95
CA TYR A 256 -1.93 8.29 -2.02
C TYR A 256 -0.75 9.02 -1.39
N LEU A 257 -0.01 9.82 -2.16
CA LEU A 257 1.13 10.60 -1.67
C LEU A 257 0.68 11.62 -0.61
N ILE A 258 -0.37 12.39 -0.90
CA ILE A 258 -0.93 13.39 0.03
C ILE A 258 -1.42 12.69 1.31
N LEU A 259 -2.16 11.59 1.17
CA LEU A 259 -2.69 10.83 2.30
C LEU A 259 -1.58 10.28 3.18
N THR A 260 -0.57 9.62 2.59
CA THR A 260 0.54 9.02 3.34
C THR A 260 1.43 10.06 4.01
N ILE A 261 1.79 11.16 3.31
CA ILE A 261 2.55 12.27 3.92
C ILE A 261 1.75 12.94 5.03
N GLY A 262 0.46 13.17 4.81
CA GLY A 262 -0.44 13.76 5.81
C GLY A 262 -0.47 12.91 7.09
N LEU A 263 -0.71 11.62 6.97
CA LEU A 263 -0.75 10.68 8.10
C LEU A 263 0.60 10.57 8.79
N THR A 264 1.71 10.50 8.04
CA THR A 264 3.05 10.48 8.62
C THR A 264 3.32 11.70 9.50
N LYS A 265 2.91 12.90 9.05
CA LYS A 265 3.04 14.13 9.86
C LYS A 265 2.16 14.10 11.11
N VAL A 266 0.90 13.67 10.97
CA VAL A 266 -0.04 13.58 12.11
C VAL A 266 0.48 12.59 13.17
N PHE A 267 0.89 11.40 12.76
CA PHE A 267 1.43 10.40 13.68
C PHE A 267 2.75 10.85 14.30
N GLY A 268 3.65 11.45 13.54
CA GLY A 268 4.90 12.01 14.08
C GLY A 268 4.68 13.12 15.13
N LEU A 269 3.58 13.88 15.04
CA LEU A 269 3.20 14.84 16.10
C LEU A 269 2.69 14.13 17.35
N LEU A 270 1.92 13.05 17.20
CA LEU A 270 1.45 12.23 18.34
C LEU A 270 2.61 11.56 19.06
N GLU A 271 3.54 10.97 18.31
CA GLU A 271 4.76 10.35 18.86
C GLU A 271 5.60 11.34 19.68
N LYS A 272 5.82 12.55 19.12
CA LYS A 272 6.54 13.61 19.84
C LYS A 272 5.85 14.05 21.12
N ARG A 273 4.51 14.08 21.15
CA ARG A 273 3.76 14.42 22.38
C ARG A 273 3.92 13.35 23.45
N MET A 274 3.87 12.06 23.05
CA MET A 274 4.03 10.95 24.00
C MET A 274 5.46 10.87 24.55
N ALA A 275 6.47 11.09 23.72
CA ALA A 275 7.87 11.13 24.16
C ALA A 275 8.18 12.27 25.14
N LYS A 276 7.45 13.39 25.10
CA LYS A 276 7.59 14.49 26.08
C LYS A 276 6.99 14.18 27.44
N SER A 277 6.06 13.25 27.53
CA SER A 277 5.43 12.84 28.81
C SER A 277 6.35 12.00 29.71
N ASP A 278 7.53 11.60 29.21
CA ASP A 278 8.50 10.77 29.93
C ASP A 278 9.67 11.59 30.53
N ARG A 279 9.66 12.91 30.35
CA ARG A 279 10.59 13.86 30.97
C ARG A 279 9.87 14.62 32.08
#